data_a3be90a7c8396f33670b2f48bb91ffcc
#
_entry.id   a3be90a7c8396f33670b2f48bb91ffcc
#
_cell.length_a   1.000
_cell.length_b   1.000
_cell.length_c   1.000
_cell.angle_alpha   90.00
_cell.angle_beta   90.00
_cell.angle_gamma   90.00
#
_symmetry.space_group_name_H-M   'P 1'
#
loop_
_entity.id
_entity.type
_entity.pdbx_description
1 polymer ?
#
loop_
_entity_poly.entity_id
_entity_poly.type
_entity_poly.pdbx_seq_one_letter_code
_entity_poly.pdbx_strand_id
1 'polypeptide(L)'
;MLTRRIMILGLGAWLVTGCGRRNRRQTTRAPAPGDIPLYPNETPQLRALINKYARIHDIPVTLLHRVIIRESTHNPAARNGPYYGLMQILPETARTMGYRGAPEGLLDAETNLIYAGKYLRGAWLVSDGDEATAVSWYARGYYYEAKRRGLLVETGLRPAG
;
A
#
# COMPACT_ATOMS: atom_id res chain seq x y z
N MET A 1 -47.94 -13.58 80.72
CA MET A 1 -49.09 -13.07 79.98
C MET A 1 -48.65 -12.86 78.59
N LEU A 2 -49.02 -13.77 77.66
CA LEU A 2 -49.99 -13.63 76.59
C LEU A 2 -49.57 -12.47 75.68
N THR A 3 -49.41 -12.57 74.38
CA THR A 3 -50.09 -13.37 73.36
C THR A 3 -49.33 -13.37 72.02
N ARG A 4 -49.33 -14.53 71.39
CA ARG A 4 -49.22 -14.84 69.94
C ARG A 4 -49.71 -13.75 69.01
N ARG A 5 -49.05 -13.61 67.86
CA ARG A 5 -49.72 -13.73 66.56
C ARG A 5 -48.71 -14.00 65.45
N ILE A 6 -48.96 -15.08 64.79
CA ILE A 6 -48.41 -15.61 63.52
C ILE A 6 -49.09 -14.89 62.37
N MET A 7 -48.35 -14.55 61.31
CA MET A 7 -48.76 -14.48 59.88
C MET A 7 -47.50 -14.49 59.04
N ILE A 8 -47.14 -15.51 58.39
CA ILE A 8 -47.47 -16.24 57.15
C ILE A 8 -47.39 -15.36 55.88
N LEU A 9 -46.44 -15.80 55.00
CA LEU A 9 -46.43 -15.80 53.54
C LEU A 9 -46.20 -14.50 52.75
N GLY A 10 -45.16 -14.59 51.94
CA GLY A 10 -44.94 -13.77 50.78
C GLY A 10 -43.68 -14.21 50.00
N LEU A 11 -43.76 -15.42 49.36
CA LEU A 11 -42.79 -15.80 48.38
C LEU A 11 -42.95 -14.86 47.16
N GLY A 12 -42.04 -13.97 46.95
CA GLY A 12 -41.89 -13.19 45.73
C GLY A 12 -40.61 -13.61 45.00
N ALA A 13 -40.69 -14.62 44.16
CA ALA A 13 -39.63 -15.00 43.27
C ALA A 13 -39.54 -13.94 42.14
N TRP A 14 -38.60 -13.03 42.23
CA TRP A 14 -38.24 -12.15 41.15
C TRP A 14 -37.25 -12.90 40.23
N LEU A 15 -37.79 -13.44 39.14
CA LEU A 15 -36.99 -13.90 37.99
C LEU A 15 -36.42 -12.65 37.32
N VAL A 16 -35.18 -12.33 37.62
CA VAL A 16 -34.40 -11.36 36.84
C VAL A 16 -33.93 -12.08 35.60
N THR A 17 -34.72 -11.94 34.53
CA THR A 17 -34.32 -12.35 33.18
C THR A 17 -33.23 -11.37 32.72
N GLY A 18 -31.99 -11.70 33.03
CA GLY A 18 -30.82 -11.00 32.54
C GLY A 18 -30.75 -11.20 31.00
N CYS A 19 -31.30 -10.28 30.21
CA CYS A 19 -30.96 -10.14 28.81
C CYS A 19 -29.47 -9.80 28.70
N GLY A 20 -28.63 -10.84 28.67
CA GLY A 20 -27.24 -10.72 28.31
C GLY A 20 -27.14 -10.21 26.87
N ARG A 21 -27.04 -8.88 26.70
CA ARG A 21 -26.59 -8.27 25.48
C ARG A 21 -25.17 -8.78 25.22
N ARG A 22 -25.06 -9.90 24.50
CA ARG A 22 -23.81 -10.32 23.89
C ARG A 22 -23.35 -9.17 22.99
N ASN A 23 -22.53 -8.32 23.55
CA ASN A 23 -21.76 -7.34 22.80
C ASN A 23 -20.80 -8.17 21.91
N ARG A 24 -21.33 -8.53 20.71
CA ARG A 24 -20.55 -9.16 19.65
C ARG A 24 -19.50 -8.10 19.29
N ARG A 25 -18.31 -8.16 19.92
CA ARG A 25 -17.14 -7.43 19.42
C ARG A 25 -17.03 -7.81 17.95
N GLN A 26 -17.45 -6.91 17.09
CA GLN A 26 -17.11 -6.97 15.68
C GLN A 26 -15.59 -6.88 15.64
N THR A 27 -14.95 -8.04 15.58
CA THR A 27 -13.59 -8.12 15.13
C THR A 27 -13.64 -7.59 13.69
N THR A 28 -13.27 -6.33 13.51
CA THR A 28 -13.05 -5.74 12.19
C THR A 28 -11.87 -6.50 11.60
N ARG A 29 -12.17 -7.60 10.90
CA ARG A 29 -11.20 -8.31 10.07
C ARG A 29 -10.66 -7.27 9.10
N ALA A 30 -9.32 -7.13 9.05
CA ALA A 30 -8.70 -6.33 8.02
C ALA A 30 -9.26 -6.77 6.65
N PRO A 31 -9.63 -5.82 5.75
CA PRO A 31 -10.18 -6.15 4.44
C PRO A 31 -9.25 -7.13 3.72
N ALA A 32 -9.81 -8.20 3.14
CA ALA A 32 -9.04 -9.05 2.25
C ALA A 32 -8.61 -8.21 1.02
N PRO A 33 -7.51 -8.55 0.33
CA PRO A 33 -7.03 -7.79 -0.84
C PRO A 33 -8.09 -7.55 -1.93
N GLY A 34 -9.16 -8.36 -1.97
CA GLY A 34 -10.31 -8.19 -2.88
C GLY A 34 -11.44 -7.30 -2.35
N ASP A 35 -11.42 -6.95 -1.05
CA ASP A 35 -12.48 -6.17 -0.40
C ASP A 35 -12.23 -4.66 -0.45
N ILE A 36 -11.03 -4.24 -0.92
CA ILE A 36 -10.68 -2.82 -1.04
C ILE A 36 -11.22 -2.30 -2.38
N PRO A 37 -12.10 -1.27 -2.38
CA PRO A 37 -12.59 -0.69 -3.62
C PRO A 37 -11.45 -0.26 -4.54
N LEU A 38 -11.68 -0.34 -5.85
CA LEU A 38 -10.72 0.14 -6.84
C LEU A 38 -10.60 1.67 -6.74
N TYR A 39 -9.40 2.17 -6.96
CA TYR A 39 -9.18 3.61 -7.11
C TYR A 39 -9.76 4.12 -8.45
N PRO A 40 -10.00 5.43 -8.58
CA PRO A 40 -10.36 6.00 -9.88
C PRO A 40 -9.38 5.56 -10.98
N ASN A 41 -9.91 5.19 -12.14
CA ASN A 41 -9.19 4.64 -13.31
C ASN A 41 -8.48 3.30 -13.09
N GLU A 42 -8.54 2.72 -11.90
CA GLU A 42 -7.99 1.40 -11.67
C GLU A 42 -8.95 0.31 -12.17
N THR A 43 -8.39 -0.73 -12.79
CA THR A 43 -9.11 -1.93 -13.18
C THR A 43 -8.69 -3.12 -12.30
N PRO A 44 -9.50 -4.20 -12.22
CA PRO A 44 -9.08 -5.41 -11.50
C PRO A 44 -7.75 -5.98 -12.03
N GLN A 45 -7.52 -5.91 -13.34
CA GLN A 45 -6.29 -6.36 -13.99
C GLN A 45 -5.10 -5.51 -13.55
N LEU A 46 -5.27 -4.17 -13.53
CA LEU A 46 -4.24 -3.26 -13.06
C LEU A 46 -3.94 -3.47 -11.57
N ARG A 47 -4.96 -3.67 -10.73
CA ARG A 47 -4.80 -4.02 -9.31
C ARG A 47 -3.96 -5.29 -9.13
N ALA A 48 -4.23 -6.32 -9.96
CA ALA A 48 -3.48 -7.56 -9.91
C ALA A 48 -1.99 -7.35 -10.28
N LEU A 49 -1.70 -6.53 -11.30
CA LEU A 49 -0.33 -6.15 -11.67
C LEU A 49 0.36 -5.37 -10.55
N ILE A 50 -0.29 -4.37 -9.97
CA ILE A 50 0.26 -3.57 -8.87
C ILE A 50 0.62 -4.47 -7.69
N ASN A 51 -0.29 -5.37 -7.28
CA ASN A 51 -0.02 -6.32 -6.21
C ASN A 51 1.12 -7.30 -6.54
N LYS A 52 1.22 -7.74 -7.80
CA LYS A 52 2.33 -8.60 -8.28
C LYS A 52 3.66 -7.88 -8.15
N TYR A 53 3.76 -6.64 -8.65
CA TYR A 53 5.03 -5.91 -8.65
C TYR A 53 5.41 -5.33 -7.30
N ALA A 54 4.47 -5.03 -6.42
CA ALA A 54 4.77 -4.72 -5.03
C ALA A 54 5.53 -5.88 -4.34
N ARG A 55 5.09 -7.13 -4.58
CA ARG A 55 5.78 -8.33 -4.05
C ARG A 55 7.14 -8.56 -4.73
N ILE A 56 7.22 -8.42 -6.06
CA ILE A 56 8.47 -8.64 -6.82
C ILE A 56 9.55 -7.64 -6.37
N HIS A 57 9.17 -6.39 -6.15
CA HIS A 57 10.09 -5.35 -5.71
C HIS A 57 10.26 -5.31 -4.18
N ASP A 58 9.56 -6.16 -3.43
CA ASP A 58 9.61 -6.19 -1.97
C ASP A 58 9.39 -4.80 -1.35
N ILE A 59 8.28 -4.16 -1.74
CA ILE A 59 7.82 -2.86 -1.24
C ILE A 59 6.36 -2.95 -0.77
N PRO A 60 5.94 -2.12 0.19
CA PRO A 60 4.53 -2.04 0.57
C PRO A 60 3.65 -1.70 -0.63
N VAL A 61 2.55 -2.44 -0.79
CA VAL A 61 1.58 -2.14 -1.86
C VAL A 61 0.95 -0.76 -1.69
N THR A 62 0.82 -0.30 -0.46
CA THR A 62 0.37 1.06 -0.11
C THR A 62 1.31 2.13 -0.65
N LEU A 63 2.64 1.93 -0.53
CA LEU A 63 3.63 2.82 -1.11
C LEU A 63 3.50 2.90 -2.64
N LEU A 64 3.34 1.75 -3.32
CA LEU A 64 3.20 1.71 -4.77
C LEU A 64 1.93 2.45 -5.22
N HIS A 65 0.79 2.23 -4.54
CA HIS A 65 -0.44 2.98 -4.81
C HIS A 65 -0.28 4.49 -4.56
N ARG A 66 0.39 4.91 -3.49
CA ARG A 66 0.62 6.34 -3.20
C ARG A 66 1.36 7.05 -4.33
N VAL A 67 2.40 6.41 -4.88
CA VAL A 67 3.13 6.96 -6.04
C VAL A 67 2.22 7.00 -7.27
N ILE A 68 1.52 5.91 -7.60
CA ILE A 68 0.62 5.83 -8.77
C ILE A 68 -0.51 6.87 -8.69
N ILE A 69 -1.14 7.03 -7.53
CA ILE A 69 -2.19 8.05 -7.31
C ILE A 69 -1.65 9.44 -7.59
N ARG A 70 -0.49 9.75 -7.04
CA ARG A 70 0.16 11.06 -7.19
C ARG A 70 0.55 11.35 -8.64
N GLU A 71 1.08 10.36 -9.36
CA GLU A 71 1.74 10.57 -10.66
C GLU A 71 0.75 10.48 -11.84
N SER A 72 -0.26 9.61 -11.77
CA SER A 72 -1.16 9.36 -12.90
C SER A 72 -2.61 9.10 -12.55
N THR A 73 -2.96 8.96 -11.26
CA THR A 73 -4.28 8.50 -10.82
C THR A 73 -4.67 7.19 -11.54
N HIS A 74 -3.77 6.20 -11.56
CA HIS A 74 -3.94 4.88 -12.18
C HIS A 74 -4.17 4.90 -13.71
N ASN A 75 -3.69 5.91 -14.41
CA ASN A 75 -3.73 5.96 -15.88
C ASN A 75 -2.41 5.48 -16.48
N PRO A 76 -2.34 4.27 -17.10
CA PRO A 76 -1.10 3.77 -17.71
C PRO A 76 -0.65 4.61 -18.89
N ALA A 77 -1.58 5.21 -19.64
CA ALA A 77 -1.29 6.04 -20.81
C ALA A 77 -0.95 7.50 -20.47
N ALA A 78 -0.81 7.83 -19.18
CA ALA A 78 -0.48 9.18 -18.77
C ALA A 78 0.88 9.61 -19.31
N ARG A 79 0.95 10.84 -19.82
CA ARG A 79 2.17 11.48 -20.29
C ARG A 79 2.17 12.95 -19.90
N ASN A 80 3.21 13.36 -19.15
CA ASN A 80 3.37 14.76 -18.74
C ASN A 80 4.80 15.21 -19.09
N GLY A 81 4.94 15.94 -20.19
CA GLY A 81 6.25 16.33 -20.71
C GLY A 81 7.14 15.10 -20.98
N PRO A 82 8.30 14.99 -20.32
CA PRO A 82 9.24 13.89 -20.54
C PRO A 82 8.91 12.63 -19.71
N TYR A 83 7.81 12.62 -18.92
CA TYR A 83 7.44 11.55 -18.01
C TYR A 83 6.38 10.64 -18.61
N TYR A 84 6.48 9.32 -18.36
CA TYR A 84 5.67 8.29 -18.99
C TYR A 84 5.01 7.34 -18.00
N GLY A 85 3.73 7.04 -18.25
CA GLY A 85 2.99 5.92 -17.70
C GLY A 85 2.55 6.08 -16.25
N LEU A 86 2.18 4.97 -15.64
CA LEU A 86 1.59 4.90 -14.30
C LEU A 86 2.35 5.68 -13.23
N MET A 87 3.66 5.61 -13.25
CA MET A 87 4.52 6.17 -12.22
C MET A 87 5.34 7.36 -12.74
N GLN A 88 5.00 7.87 -13.92
CA GLN A 88 5.63 9.04 -14.53
C GLN A 88 7.17 8.99 -14.48
N ILE A 89 7.73 7.88 -15.01
CA ILE A 89 9.18 7.70 -15.05
C ILE A 89 9.81 8.38 -16.25
N LEU A 90 11.01 8.94 -16.06
CA LEU A 90 11.83 9.41 -17.18
C LEU A 90 12.44 8.22 -17.93
N PRO A 91 12.51 8.24 -19.28
CA PRO A 91 13.18 7.20 -20.06
C PRO A 91 14.63 6.94 -19.63
N GLU A 92 15.36 7.99 -19.24
CA GLU A 92 16.74 7.87 -18.75
C GLU A 92 16.80 7.11 -17.41
N THR A 93 15.89 7.41 -16.49
CA THR A 93 15.78 6.68 -15.23
C THR A 93 15.41 5.21 -15.48
N ALA A 94 14.46 4.96 -16.40
CA ALA A 94 14.10 3.60 -16.78
C ALA A 94 15.31 2.85 -17.40
N ARG A 95 16.13 3.51 -18.23
CA ARG A 95 17.37 2.93 -18.77
C ARG A 95 18.38 2.58 -17.68
N THR A 96 18.52 3.43 -16.67
CA THR A 96 19.36 3.12 -15.48
C THR A 96 18.85 1.87 -14.78
N MET A 97 17.54 1.67 -14.71
CA MET A 97 16.91 0.47 -14.13
C MET A 97 16.96 -0.77 -15.05
N GLY A 98 17.49 -0.63 -16.27
CA GLY A 98 17.70 -1.74 -17.20
C GLY A 98 16.75 -1.74 -18.41
N TYR A 99 15.87 -0.75 -18.58
CA TYR A 99 15.01 -0.64 -19.76
C TYR A 99 15.82 -0.39 -21.02
N ARG A 100 15.43 -1.06 -22.15
CA ARG A 100 16.11 -0.93 -23.44
C ARG A 100 15.16 -0.65 -24.62
N GLY A 101 13.85 -0.49 -24.32
CA GLY A 101 12.85 -0.19 -25.34
C GLY A 101 12.76 1.29 -25.70
N ALA A 102 11.84 1.59 -26.65
CA ALA A 102 11.46 2.96 -26.98
C ALA A 102 10.69 3.61 -25.82
N PRO A 103 10.74 4.94 -25.64
CA PRO A 103 10.06 5.64 -24.54
C PRO A 103 8.56 5.31 -24.45
N GLU A 104 7.90 5.12 -25.58
CA GLU A 104 6.47 4.80 -25.67
C GLU A 104 6.11 3.47 -25.02
N GLY A 105 7.04 2.51 -24.95
CA GLY A 105 6.85 1.25 -24.25
C GLY A 105 6.65 1.42 -22.73
N LEU A 106 7.05 2.57 -22.18
CA LEU A 106 6.79 2.91 -20.77
C LEU A 106 5.33 3.30 -20.50
N LEU A 107 4.49 3.43 -21.54
CA LEU A 107 3.03 3.59 -21.41
C LEU A 107 2.31 2.26 -21.20
N ASP A 108 2.99 1.14 -21.39
CA ASP A 108 2.49 -0.17 -20.97
C ASP A 108 2.56 -0.30 -19.45
N ALA A 109 1.46 -0.72 -18.82
CA ALA A 109 1.32 -0.76 -17.38
C ALA A 109 2.36 -1.69 -16.73
N GLU A 110 2.56 -2.88 -17.30
CA GLU A 110 3.48 -3.88 -16.74
C GLU A 110 4.94 -3.42 -16.90
N THR A 111 5.29 -2.93 -18.09
CA THR A 111 6.62 -2.35 -18.35
C THR A 111 6.94 -1.21 -17.39
N ASN A 112 5.98 -0.31 -17.16
CA ASN A 112 6.17 0.80 -16.22
C ASN A 112 6.41 0.29 -14.79
N LEU A 113 5.61 -0.67 -14.33
CA LEU A 113 5.74 -1.26 -12.99
C LEU A 113 7.08 -2.02 -12.82
N ILE A 114 7.62 -2.63 -13.87
CA ILE A 114 8.94 -3.28 -13.82
C ILE A 114 10.03 -2.25 -13.50
N TYR A 115 10.13 -1.19 -14.27
CA TYR A 115 11.29 -0.29 -14.21
C TYR A 115 11.10 0.85 -13.20
N ALA A 116 9.92 1.47 -13.16
CA ALA A 116 9.61 2.49 -12.16
C ALA A 116 9.45 1.89 -10.75
N GLY A 117 8.89 0.67 -10.66
CA GLY A 117 8.83 -0.07 -9.39
C GLY A 117 10.22 -0.40 -8.84
N LYS A 118 11.15 -0.81 -9.72
CA LYS A 118 12.56 -1.02 -9.33
C LYS A 118 13.21 0.28 -8.82
N TYR A 119 12.94 1.41 -9.48
CA TYR A 119 13.42 2.71 -9.01
C TYR A 119 12.78 3.10 -7.67
N LEU A 120 11.49 2.82 -7.47
CA LEU A 120 10.81 3.04 -6.19
C LEU A 120 11.38 2.13 -5.08
N ARG A 121 11.77 0.88 -5.39
CA ARG A 121 12.46 0.01 -4.44
C ARG A 121 13.75 0.66 -3.94
N GLY A 122 14.52 1.30 -4.81
CA GLY A 122 15.71 2.05 -4.40
C GLY A 122 15.39 3.21 -3.45
N ALA A 123 14.34 3.98 -3.75
CA ALA A 123 13.85 5.04 -2.86
C ALA A 123 13.40 4.48 -1.50
N TRP A 124 12.75 3.31 -1.48
CA TRP A 124 12.34 2.61 -0.27
C TRP A 124 13.53 2.19 0.59
N LEU A 125 14.60 1.66 -0.02
CA LEU A 125 15.82 1.25 0.69
C LEU A 125 16.51 2.40 1.42
N VAL A 126 16.43 3.62 0.88
CA VAL A 126 17.07 4.79 1.50
C VAL A 126 16.11 5.61 2.39
N SER A 127 14.87 5.14 2.57
CA SER A 127 13.85 5.83 3.38
C SER A 127 13.72 5.32 4.81
N ASP A 128 14.52 4.31 5.17
CA ASP A 128 14.46 3.64 6.49
C ASP A 128 13.05 3.09 6.83
N GLY A 129 12.29 2.67 5.81
CA GLY A 129 10.96 2.10 5.97
C GLY A 129 9.83 3.12 6.12
N ASP A 130 10.10 4.41 5.89
CA ASP A 130 9.06 5.46 5.90
C ASP A 130 8.54 5.73 4.48
N GLU A 131 7.24 5.47 4.26
CA GLU A 131 6.63 5.64 2.94
C GLU A 131 6.62 7.10 2.45
N ALA A 132 6.43 8.08 3.34
CA ALA A 132 6.38 9.49 2.93
C ALA A 132 7.77 9.95 2.47
N THR A 133 8.82 9.51 3.16
CA THR A 133 10.21 9.73 2.79
C THR A 133 10.55 9.03 1.47
N ALA A 134 10.07 7.79 1.26
CA ALA A 134 10.27 7.06 0.00
C ALA A 134 9.62 7.79 -1.19
N VAL A 135 8.38 8.27 -1.04
CA VAL A 135 7.70 9.10 -2.07
C VAL A 135 8.48 10.37 -2.37
N SER A 136 9.02 11.02 -1.35
CA SER A 136 9.86 12.23 -1.52
C SER A 136 11.15 11.90 -2.28
N TRP A 137 11.83 10.80 -1.95
CA TRP A 137 13.03 10.36 -2.65
C TRP A 137 12.72 9.94 -4.11
N TYR A 138 11.61 9.25 -4.35
CA TYR A 138 11.18 8.93 -5.71
C TYR A 138 11.07 10.17 -6.59
N ALA A 139 10.46 11.23 -6.07
CA ALA A 139 10.20 12.46 -6.82
C ALA A 139 11.45 13.30 -7.10
N ARG A 140 12.36 13.41 -6.13
CA ARG A 140 13.53 14.31 -6.24
C ARG A 140 14.83 13.62 -6.62
N GLY A 141 14.82 12.27 -6.65
CA GLY A 141 16.03 11.47 -6.85
C GLY A 141 16.79 11.22 -5.54
N TYR A 142 17.43 10.06 -5.46
CA TYR A 142 18.12 9.60 -4.24
C TYR A 142 19.56 9.15 -4.50
N TYR A 143 20.16 9.51 -5.64
CA TYR A 143 21.52 9.09 -6.00
C TYR A 143 22.56 9.42 -4.93
N TYR A 144 22.58 10.67 -4.45
CA TYR A 144 23.56 11.08 -3.47
C TYR A 144 23.35 10.44 -2.10
N GLU A 145 22.10 10.18 -1.72
CA GLU A 145 21.78 9.48 -0.48
C GLU A 145 22.17 8.00 -0.58
N ALA A 146 21.88 7.33 -1.69
CA ALA A 146 22.33 5.96 -1.95
C ALA A 146 23.86 5.86 -1.97
N LYS A 147 24.55 6.85 -2.57
CA LYS A 147 26.02 6.92 -2.58
C LYS A 147 26.56 7.08 -1.17
N ARG A 148 26.01 7.98 -0.37
CA ARG A 148 26.42 8.22 1.02
C ARG A 148 26.29 6.97 1.89
N ARG A 149 25.23 6.16 1.63
CA ARG A 149 24.95 4.90 2.36
C ARG A 149 25.69 3.69 1.77
N GLY A 150 26.39 3.82 0.65
CA GLY A 150 27.03 2.70 -0.02
C GLY A 150 26.05 1.77 -0.77
N LEU A 151 24.81 2.21 -1.04
CA LEU A 151 23.72 1.41 -1.58
C LEU A 151 23.50 1.57 -3.11
N LEU A 152 24.50 2.05 -3.86
CA LEU A 152 24.34 2.28 -5.31
C LEU A 152 24.08 1.00 -6.10
N VAL A 153 24.61 -0.13 -5.69
CA VAL A 153 24.39 -1.43 -6.33
C VAL A 153 22.99 -1.98 -5.95
N GLU A 154 22.68 -2.00 -4.68
CA GLU A 154 21.41 -2.51 -4.14
C GLU A 154 20.20 -1.73 -4.65
N THR A 155 20.37 -0.43 -4.89
CA THR A 155 19.33 0.43 -5.48
C THR A 155 19.25 0.33 -7.00
N GLY A 156 20.18 -0.39 -7.65
CA GLY A 156 20.25 -0.50 -9.10
C GLY A 156 20.74 0.76 -9.81
N LEU A 157 21.24 1.77 -9.10
CA LEU A 157 21.80 2.99 -9.66
C LEU A 157 23.23 2.79 -10.23
N ARG A 158 23.86 1.68 -9.88
CA ARG A 158 25.11 1.20 -10.45
C ARG A 158 25.00 -0.31 -10.68
N PRO A 159 25.52 -0.86 -11.81
CA PRO A 159 25.54 -2.30 -12.01
C PRO A 159 26.44 -2.98 -10.95
N ALA A 160 26.10 -4.22 -10.62
CA ALA A 160 27.02 -5.09 -9.90
C ALA A 160 28.23 -5.34 -10.81
N GLY A 161 29.42 -5.19 -10.27
CA GLY A 161 30.67 -5.41 -10.99
C GLY A 161 30.91 -6.89 -11.29
#